data_28b10c418258aa0ce02d0003c9bf29cc
#
_entry.id   28b10c418258aa0ce02d0003c9bf29cc
#
_cell.length_a   1.000
_cell.length_b   1.000
_cell.length_c   1.000
_cell.angle_alpha   90.00
_cell.angle_beta   90.00
_cell.angle_gamma   90.00
#
_symmetry.space_group_name_H-M   'P 1'
#
loop_
_entity.id
_entity.type
_entity.pdbx_description
1 polymer ?
#
loop_
_entity_poly.entity_id
_entity_poly.type
_entity_poly.pdbx_seq_one_letter_code
_entity_poly.pdbx_strand_id
1 'polypeptide(L)'
;MKRRYILIIWSILLTLLPLLNGCIREEEFDNTPQGNFEALWKIIDEQYCFLDYKQIDWDAIHDKYQPLITPGMSNDGLFEILGNMLAELKDGHVNLYSSSNMARYWDWYLDYPRNFNESIIEKYLGRDYRIAGGAKYTILEDNIGYIYYGDFSSGIGNGNLDEILLYLSACNGLIIDVRNNGGGNLTNATRMAQRFTNEKVLTGYIQHKTGKGHSDFSDPTPIYVEPSNSIRWQKKVIVLTNRHSYSATNDFVNSMRCFPNVTLVGDKTGGGSGLPFSSELPNGWGVRFSASPHLDAQKQHIEFGIDPDKKVDMSKEDENNDLDTIIERSEERRV
;
A
#
# COMPACT_ATOMS: atom_id res chain seq x y z
N MET A 1 41.55 -33.06 41.16
CA MET A 1 40.32 -32.27 40.86
C MET A 1 40.42 -31.45 39.57
N LYS A 2 41.41 -30.62 39.33
CA LYS A 2 41.50 -29.74 38.10
C LYS A 2 41.42 -30.49 36.75
N ARG A 3 42.00 -31.70 36.60
CA ARG A 3 41.94 -32.46 35.32
C ARG A 3 40.55 -32.99 34.98
N ARG A 4 39.71 -33.30 35.95
CA ARG A 4 38.30 -33.76 35.73
C ARG A 4 37.42 -32.63 35.24
N TYR A 5 37.58 -31.40 35.73
CA TYR A 5 36.83 -30.25 35.27
C TYR A 5 37.19 -29.82 33.83
N ILE A 6 38.46 -29.95 33.46
CA ILE A 6 38.94 -29.69 32.11
C ILE A 6 38.28 -30.63 31.09
N LEU A 7 38.20 -31.94 31.40
CA LEU A 7 37.55 -32.95 30.56
C LEU A 7 36.05 -32.74 30.43
N ILE A 8 35.38 -32.31 31.49
CA ILE A 8 33.96 -31.98 31.47
C ILE A 8 33.69 -30.73 30.60
N ILE A 9 34.53 -29.69 30.71
CA ILE A 9 34.42 -28.47 29.88
C ILE A 9 34.64 -28.78 28.39
N TRP A 10 35.64 -29.63 28.06
CA TRP A 10 35.87 -30.06 26.69
C TRP A 10 34.75 -30.95 26.15
N SER A 11 34.13 -31.78 26.97
CA SER A 11 32.99 -32.61 26.58
C SER A 11 31.73 -31.73 26.30
N ILE A 12 31.49 -30.69 27.11
CA ILE A 12 30.38 -29.75 26.92
C ILE A 12 30.64 -28.88 25.67
N LEU A 13 31.88 -28.43 25.43
CA LEU A 13 32.22 -27.67 24.23
C LEU A 13 32.05 -28.51 22.96
N LEU A 14 32.41 -29.82 22.98
CA LEU A 14 32.25 -30.73 21.85
C LEU A 14 30.76 -31.04 21.53
N THR A 15 29.89 -31.04 22.54
CA THR A 15 28.46 -31.27 22.36
C THR A 15 27.70 -30.00 21.92
N LEU A 16 28.28 -28.81 22.10
CA LEU A 16 27.74 -27.54 21.66
C LEU A 16 28.11 -27.17 20.19
N LEU A 17 29.20 -27.77 19.67
CA LEU A 17 29.62 -27.53 18.27
C LEU A 17 28.57 -27.90 17.19
N PRO A 18 27.77 -28.98 17.29
CA PRO A 18 26.76 -29.27 16.29
C PRO A 18 25.53 -28.34 16.36
N LEU A 19 25.34 -27.57 17.45
CA LEU A 19 24.24 -26.62 17.59
C LEU A 19 24.50 -25.28 16.88
N LEU A 20 25.73 -25.05 16.43
CA LEU A 20 26.11 -23.83 15.68
C LEU A 20 26.07 -24.03 14.15
N ASN A 21 25.75 -25.21 13.65
CA ASN A 21 25.56 -25.48 12.22
C ASN A 21 24.12 -25.25 11.75
N GLY A 22 23.37 -24.38 12.39
CA GLY A 22 22.10 -23.88 11.91
C GLY A 22 22.27 -22.77 10.85
N CYS A 23 23.27 -22.88 9.97
CA CYS A 23 23.22 -22.16 8.70
C CYS A 23 22.07 -22.78 7.91
N ILE A 24 20.93 -22.09 7.86
CA ILE A 24 19.95 -22.28 6.79
C ILE A 24 20.79 -22.05 5.52
N ARG A 25 21.13 -23.11 4.79
CA ARG A 25 21.69 -22.97 3.45
C ARG A 25 20.55 -22.40 2.63
N GLU A 26 20.63 -21.12 2.29
CA GLU A 26 19.84 -20.58 1.21
C GLU A 26 20.21 -21.39 -0.04
N GLU A 27 19.20 -21.80 -0.79
CA GLU A 27 19.41 -22.49 -2.05
C GLU A 27 20.01 -21.48 -3.03
N GLU A 28 21.24 -21.72 -3.45
CA GLU A 28 21.94 -20.88 -4.42
C GLU A 28 21.51 -21.28 -5.82
N PHE A 29 21.02 -20.31 -6.59
CA PHE A 29 20.69 -20.48 -8.00
C PHE A 29 21.81 -19.89 -8.86
N ASP A 30 22.16 -20.60 -9.94
CA ASP A 30 23.16 -20.11 -10.90
C ASP A 30 22.66 -18.88 -11.64
N ASN A 31 23.57 -17.96 -11.99
CA ASN A 31 23.27 -16.84 -12.87
C ASN A 31 23.12 -17.27 -14.33
N THR A 32 22.12 -18.06 -14.62
CA THR A 32 21.68 -18.52 -15.94
C THR A 32 20.22 -18.10 -16.14
N PRO A 33 19.68 -18.07 -17.36
CA PRO A 33 18.24 -17.81 -17.56
C PRO A 33 17.36 -18.74 -16.71
N GLN A 34 17.65 -20.03 -16.67
CA GLN A 34 16.91 -21.00 -15.86
C GLN A 34 17.07 -20.73 -14.37
N GLY A 35 18.29 -20.47 -13.89
CA GLY A 35 18.51 -20.19 -12.45
C GLY A 35 17.80 -18.91 -11.99
N ASN A 36 17.75 -17.86 -12.81
CA ASN A 36 17.01 -16.66 -12.50
C ASN A 36 15.49 -16.88 -12.49
N PHE A 37 14.97 -17.71 -13.39
CA PHE A 37 13.56 -18.11 -13.42
C PHE A 37 13.17 -18.89 -12.16
N GLU A 38 13.92 -19.91 -11.77
CA GLU A 38 13.67 -20.73 -10.58
C GLU A 38 13.79 -19.87 -9.30
N ALA A 39 14.78 -18.99 -9.23
CA ALA A 39 14.94 -18.07 -8.12
C ALA A 39 13.71 -17.14 -7.97
N LEU A 40 13.23 -16.56 -9.06
CA LEU A 40 12.04 -15.71 -9.06
C LEU A 40 10.81 -16.48 -8.61
N TRP A 41 10.58 -17.67 -9.21
CA TRP A 41 9.43 -18.50 -8.84
C TRP A 41 9.45 -18.80 -7.34
N LYS A 42 10.60 -19.24 -6.80
CA LYS A 42 10.75 -19.58 -5.39
C LYS A 42 10.58 -18.38 -4.46
N ILE A 43 11.12 -17.20 -4.81
CA ILE A 43 10.94 -15.98 -4.02
C ILE A 43 9.44 -15.67 -3.86
N ILE A 44 8.68 -15.74 -4.93
CA ILE A 44 7.25 -15.48 -4.89
C ILE A 44 6.51 -16.58 -4.15
N ASP A 45 6.81 -17.84 -4.42
CA ASP A 45 6.20 -19.00 -3.76
C ASP A 45 6.31 -18.91 -2.23
N GLU A 46 7.52 -18.65 -1.73
CA GLU A 46 7.78 -18.64 -0.29
C GLU A 46 7.41 -17.33 0.42
N GLN A 47 7.41 -16.19 -0.28
CA GLN A 47 7.37 -14.89 0.37
C GLN A 47 6.19 -14.00 -0.01
N TYR A 48 5.57 -14.20 -1.18
CA TYR A 48 4.39 -13.42 -1.56
C TYR A 48 3.18 -13.79 -0.70
N CYS A 49 2.50 -12.78 -0.15
CA CYS A 49 1.50 -13.03 0.90
C CYS A 49 0.08 -13.29 0.41
N PHE A 50 -0.20 -13.25 -0.90
CA PHE A 50 -1.56 -13.33 -1.40
C PHE A 50 -1.85 -14.49 -2.37
N LEU A 51 -0.97 -15.50 -2.48
CA LEU A 51 -1.22 -16.64 -3.37
C LEU A 51 -2.55 -17.32 -3.04
N ASP A 52 -2.73 -17.75 -1.79
CA ASP A 52 -3.98 -18.40 -1.33
C ASP A 52 -5.17 -17.46 -1.38
N TYR A 53 -5.00 -16.22 -0.92
CA TYR A 53 -6.08 -15.22 -0.90
C TYR A 53 -6.62 -14.90 -2.30
N LYS A 54 -5.72 -14.77 -3.28
CA LYS A 54 -6.09 -14.53 -4.69
C LYS A 54 -6.41 -15.81 -5.46
N GLN A 55 -6.28 -16.98 -4.82
CA GLN A 55 -6.50 -18.30 -5.42
C GLN A 55 -5.63 -18.52 -6.67
N ILE A 56 -4.35 -18.16 -6.57
CA ILE A 56 -3.37 -18.28 -7.65
C ILE A 56 -2.68 -19.63 -7.54
N ASP A 57 -2.79 -20.46 -8.57
CA ASP A 57 -2.01 -21.69 -8.73
C ASP A 57 -0.62 -21.33 -9.30
N TRP A 58 0.33 -21.09 -8.39
CA TRP A 58 1.66 -20.62 -8.73
C TRP A 58 2.51 -21.72 -9.39
N ASP A 59 2.25 -22.99 -9.08
CA ASP A 59 2.86 -24.15 -9.76
C ASP A 59 2.41 -24.24 -11.21
N ALA A 60 1.14 -24.07 -11.49
CA ALA A 60 0.62 -24.03 -12.86
C ALA A 60 1.19 -22.87 -13.67
N ILE A 61 1.48 -21.74 -13.01
CA ILE A 61 2.16 -20.61 -13.64
C ILE A 61 3.62 -20.95 -13.93
N HIS A 62 4.33 -21.63 -13.02
CA HIS A 62 5.68 -22.17 -13.29
C HIS A 62 5.68 -23.02 -14.55
N ASP A 63 4.81 -24.03 -14.61
CA ASP A 63 4.73 -24.97 -15.72
C ASP A 63 4.39 -24.30 -17.05
N LYS A 64 3.64 -23.19 -17.03
CA LYS A 64 3.31 -22.37 -18.19
C LYS A 64 4.53 -21.64 -18.75
N TYR A 65 5.37 -21.06 -17.88
CA TYR A 65 6.45 -20.18 -18.28
C TYR A 65 7.80 -20.88 -18.41
N GLN A 66 8.06 -21.95 -17.67
CA GLN A 66 9.31 -22.69 -17.68
C GLN A 66 9.74 -23.17 -19.09
N PRO A 67 8.86 -23.69 -19.96
CA PRO A 67 9.25 -24.09 -21.32
C PRO A 67 9.69 -22.95 -22.23
N LEU A 68 9.40 -21.70 -21.86
CA LEU A 68 9.80 -20.52 -22.64
C LEU A 68 11.25 -20.09 -22.32
N ILE A 69 11.83 -20.61 -21.24
CA ILE A 69 13.20 -20.30 -20.84
C ILE A 69 14.18 -21.21 -21.60
N THR A 70 15.02 -20.58 -22.43
CA THR A 70 16.00 -21.32 -23.23
C THR A 70 17.44 -20.96 -22.84
N PRO A 71 18.40 -21.90 -22.87
CA PRO A 71 19.81 -21.58 -22.67
C PRO A 71 20.28 -20.56 -23.72
N GLY A 72 20.91 -19.47 -23.27
CA GLY A 72 21.46 -18.44 -24.14
C GLY A 72 20.45 -17.41 -24.67
N MET A 73 19.22 -17.40 -24.14
CA MET A 73 18.30 -16.30 -24.42
C MET A 73 18.88 -14.96 -23.97
N SER A 74 18.45 -13.87 -24.60
CA SER A 74 18.89 -12.53 -24.22
C SER A 74 18.31 -12.08 -22.88
N ASN A 75 18.99 -11.15 -22.22
CA ASN A 75 18.47 -10.54 -20.98
C ASN A 75 17.12 -9.86 -21.19
N ASP A 76 16.90 -9.20 -22.33
CA ASP A 76 15.62 -8.55 -22.63
C ASP A 76 14.49 -9.59 -22.78
N GLY A 77 14.75 -10.70 -23.46
CA GLY A 77 13.79 -11.80 -23.60
C GLY A 77 13.47 -12.45 -22.23
N LEU A 78 14.50 -12.67 -21.42
CA LEU A 78 14.30 -13.17 -20.05
C LEU A 78 13.48 -12.20 -19.22
N PHE A 79 13.81 -10.90 -19.27
CA PHE A 79 13.10 -9.86 -18.52
C PHE A 79 11.60 -9.80 -18.88
N GLU A 80 11.28 -9.90 -20.17
CA GLU A 80 9.90 -9.92 -20.68
C GLU A 80 9.12 -11.14 -20.14
N ILE A 81 9.73 -12.33 -20.19
CA ILE A 81 9.08 -13.56 -19.71
C ILE A 81 8.85 -13.49 -18.20
N LEU A 82 9.86 -13.09 -17.42
CA LEU A 82 9.74 -12.96 -15.98
C LEU A 82 8.73 -11.88 -15.59
N GLY A 83 8.71 -10.76 -16.30
CA GLY A 83 7.73 -9.69 -16.11
C GLY A 83 6.29 -10.16 -16.37
N ASN A 84 6.08 -10.91 -17.47
CA ASN A 84 4.77 -11.49 -17.79
C ASN A 84 4.33 -12.54 -16.76
N MET A 85 5.25 -13.38 -16.26
CA MET A 85 4.98 -14.31 -15.17
C MET A 85 4.51 -13.59 -13.90
N LEU A 86 5.18 -12.50 -13.50
CA LEU A 86 4.79 -11.71 -12.35
C LEU A 86 3.45 -10.99 -12.55
N ALA A 87 3.09 -10.61 -13.77
CA ALA A 87 1.82 -9.96 -14.08
C ALA A 87 0.60 -10.86 -13.80
N GLU A 88 0.77 -12.19 -13.79
CA GLU A 88 -0.28 -13.15 -13.39
C GLU A 88 -0.78 -12.94 -11.94
N LEU A 89 0.07 -12.35 -11.08
CA LEU A 89 -0.30 -12.02 -9.69
C LEU A 89 -1.30 -10.86 -9.59
N LYS A 90 -1.48 -10.08 -10.66
CA LYS A 90 -2.40 -8.93 -10.72
C LYS A 90 -2.26 -7.99 -9.52
N ASP A 91 -1.01 -7.66 -9.19
CA ASP A 91 -0.67 -6.87 -8.02
C ASP A 91 0.24 -5.69 -8.41
N GLY A 92 -0.21 -4.47 -8.15
CA GLY A 92 0.55 -3.25 -8.47
C GLY A 92 1.82 -3.09 -7.62
N HIS A 93 1.97 -3.82 -6.52
CA HIS A 93 3.19 -3.85 -5.71
C HIS A 93 4.24 -4.84 -6.22
N VAL A 94 3.85 -5.76 -7.14
CA VAL A 94 4.79 -6.72 -7.72
C VAL A 94 5.48 -6.09 -8.92
N ASN A 95 6.82 -5.99 -8.84
CA ASN A 95 7.62 -5.31 -9.85
C ASN A 95 8.95 -6.04 -10.03
N LEU A 96 9.41 -6.15 -11.27
CA LEU A 96 10.76 -6.59 -11.62
C LEU A 96 11.56 -5.38 -12.12
N TYR A 97 12.78 -5.21 -11.63
CA TYR A 97 13.65 -4.10 -11.98
C TYR A 97 14.98 -4.61 -12.55
N SER A 98 15.41 -4.03 -13.65
CA SER A 98 16.79 -4.09 -14.11
C SER A 98 17.40 -2.68 -14.05
N SER A 99 18.66 -2.55 -14.47
CA SER A 99 19.32 -1.24 -14.56
C SER A 99 18.66 -0.27 -15.55
N SER A 100 17.88 -0.77 -16.51
CA SER A 100 17.30 0.01 -17.62
C SER A 100 15.82 -0.22 -17.85
N ASN A 101 15.17 -1.15 -17.13
CA ASN A 101 13.78 -1.51 -17.36
C ASN A 101 13.04 -1.86 -16.07
N MET A 102 11.70 -1.71 -16.11
CA MET A 102 10.79 -2.08 -15.02
C MET A 102 9.56 -2.76 -15.61
N ALA A 103 9.25 -3.98 -15.13
CA ALA A 103 7.99 -4.65 -15.39
C ALA A 103 7.06 -4.47 -14.21
N ARG A 104 5.79 -4.12 -14.48
CA ARG A 104 4.76 -3.87 -13.48
C ARG A 104 3.38 -4.13 -14.06
N TYR A 105 2.48 -4.69 -13.27
CA TYR A 105 1.06 -4.81 -13.61
C TYR A 105 0.35 -3.48 -13.39
N TRP A 106 -0.19 -2.87 -14.46
CA TRP A 106 -0.86 -1.57 -14.42
C TRP A 106 -2.39 -1.66 -14.48
N ASP A 107 -2.93 -2.80 -14.92
CA ASP A 107 -4.36 -2.95 -15.24
C ASP A 107 -5.27 -2.92 -14.01
N TRP A 108 -4.70 -2.92 -12.80
CA TRP A 108 -5.47 -2.87 -11.56
C TRP A 108 -6.34 -1.59 -11.43
N TYR A 109 -6.08 -0.56 -12.24
CA TYR A 109 -6.86 0.66 -12.28
C TYR A 109 -7.33 1.09 -13.68
N LEU A 110 -6.79 0.52 -14.76
CA LEU A 110 -7.11 0.94 -16.13
C LEU A 110 -8.54 0.58 -16.55
N ASP A 111 -9.10 -0.49 -16.01
CA ASP A 111 -10.46 -0.97 -16.33
C ASP A 111 -11.56 -0.29 -15.51
N TYR A 112 -11.23 0.79 -14.77
CA TYR A 112 -12.14 1.51 -13.90
C TYR A 112 -12.35 2.95 -14.36
N PRO A 113 -13.53 3.57 -14.06
CA PRO A 113 -13.75 4.98 -14.28
C PRO A 113 -12.66 5.80 -13.57
N ARG A 114 -12.11 6.78 -14.27
CA ARG A 114 -11.03 7.60 -13.67
C ARG A 114 -11.52 8.40 -12.47
N ASN A 115 -12.77 8.90 -12.51
CA ASN A 115 -13.41 9.65 -11.43
C ASN A 115 -12.57 10.81 -10.87
N PHE A 116 -11.77 11.44 -11.74
CA PHE A 116 -10.85 12.52 -11.39
C PHE A 116 -10.44 13.30 -12.64
N ASN A 117 -10.49 14.63 -12.54
CA ASN A 117 -10.01 15.55 -13.57
C ASN A 117 -9.16 16.64 -12.91
N GLU A 118 -7.86 16.61 -13.14
CA GLU A 118 -6.90 17.54 -12.51
C GLU A 118 -7.22 19.00 -12.80
N SER A 119 -7.61 19.32 -14.04
CA SER A 119 -7.94 20.71 -14.43
C SER A 119 -9.15 21.24 -13.68
N ILE A 120 -10.13 20.37 -13.34
CA ILE A 120 -11.29 20.76 -12.53
C ILE A 120 -10.87 20.96 -11.07
N ILE A 121 -10.03 20.07 -10.52
CA ILE A 121 -9.50 20.23 -9.16
C ILE A 121 -8.73 21.55 -9.01
N GLU A 122 -7.95 21.95 -10.01
CA GLU A 122 -7.27 23.25 -10.01
C GLU A 122 -8.24 24.43 -9.97
N LYS A 123 -9.44 24.32 -10.58
CA LYS A 123 -10.48 25.33 -10.48
C LYS A 123 -11.08 25.41 -9.08
N TYR A 124 -11.37 24.27 -8.41
CA TYR A 124 -11.84 24.26 -7.03
C TYR A 124 -10.80 24.82 -6.05
N LEU A 125 -9.53 24.54 -6.27
CA LEU A 125 -8.44 25.14 -5.48
C LEU A 125 -8.39 26.67 -5.68
N GLY A 126 -8.70 27.16 -6.88
CA GLY A 126 -8.61 28.58 -7.21
C GLY A 126 -7.17 29.06 -7.35
N ARG A 127 -6.97 30.38 -7.35
CA ARG A 127 -5.63 30.99 -7.48
C ARG A 127 -4.93 31.22 -6.15
N ASP A 128 -5.70 31.31 -5.08
CA ASP A 128 -5.23 31.70 -3.74
C ASP A 128 -5.14 30.51 -2.78
N TYR A 129 -5.11 29.29 -3.31
CA TYR A 129 -4.91 28.10 -2.48
C TYR A 129 -3.55 28.13 -1.75
N ARG A 130 -3.49 27.47 -0.63
CA ARG A 130 -2.29 27.34 0.19
C ARG A 130 -1.65 25.97 0.05
N ILE A 131 -0.39 25.89 0.38
CA ILE A 131 0.39 24.65 0.38
C ILE A 131 1.09 24.50 1.72
N ALA A 132 0.93 23.32 2.35
CA ALA A 132 1.71 22.94 3.52
C ALA A 132 2.14 21.48 3.39
N GLY A 133 3.45 21.24 3.35
CA GLY A 133 4.00 19.94 2.94
C GLY A 133 3.54 19.60 1.52
N GLY A 134 3.07 18.38 1.28
CA GLY A 134 2.53 17.95 -0.01
C GLY A 134 1.05 18.28 -0.24
N ALA A 135 0.36 18.88 0.74
CA ALA A 135 -1.07 19.16 0.66
C ALA A 135 -1.34 20.55 0.08
N LYS A 136 -2.30 20.63 -0.85
CA LYS A 136 -2.92 21.89 -1.32
C LYS A 136 -4.26 22.06 -0.61
N TYR A 137 -4.58 23.27 -0.13
CA TYR A 137 -5.82 23.47 0.61
C TYR A 137 -6.40 24.88 0.42
N THR A 138 -7.73 24.96 0.53
CA THR A 138 -8.52 26.18 0.37
C THR A 138 -9.83 26.08 1.15
N ILE A 139 -10.60 27.14 1.16
CA ILE A 139 -11.99 27.18 1.65
C ILE A 139 -12.90 27.30 0.44
N LEU A 140 -13.76 26.30 0.23
CA LEU A 140 -14.77 26.31 -0.82
C LEU A 140 -15.96 27.22 -0.43
N GLU A 141 -16.87 27.45 -1.39
CA GLU A 141 -18.14 28.08 -1.11
C GLU A 141 -18.84 27.38 0.06
N ASP A 142 -19.77 28.10 0.73
CA ASP A 142 -20.47 27.61 1.93
C ASP A 142 -19.58 27.24 3.13
N ASN A 143 -18.36 27.75 3.15
CA ASN A 143 -17.45 27.60 4.28
C ASN A 143 -17.05 26.12 4.55
N ILE A 144 -16.74 25.37 3.51
CA ILE A 144 -16.21 24.01 3.57
C ILE A 144 -14.69 24.04 3.35
N GLY A 145 -13.94 23.46 4.25
CA GLY A 145 -12.51 23.25 4.07
C GLY A 145 -12.24 22.15 3.03
N TYR A 146 -11.32 22.38 2.12
CA TYR A 146 -10.91 21.42 1.12
C TYR A 146 -9.39 21.20 1.17
N ILE A 147 -8.98 19.94 1.29
CA ILE A 147 -7.59 19.51 1.26
C ILE A 147 -7.43 18.50 0.12
N TYR A 148 -6.61 18.83 -0.86
CA TYR A 148 -6.16 17.88 -1.87
C TYR A 148 -4.76 17.39 -1.51
N TYR A 149 -4.58 16.07 -1.38
CA TYR A 149 -3.30 15.46 -1.07
C TYR A 149 -3.01 14.34 -2.09
N GLY A 150 -2.24 14.67 -3.11
CA GLY A 150 -2.05 13.86 -4.32
C GLY A 150 -1.10 12.68 -4.16
N ASP A 151 -0.25 12.64 -3.12
CA ASP A 151 0.59 11.48 -2.83
C ASP A 151 1.12 11.53 -1.38
N PHE A 152 1.27 10.35 -0.76
CA PHE A 152 1.85 10.21 0.57
C PHE A 152 3.39 10.12 0.59
N SER A 153 4.06 10.15 -0.57
CA SER A 153 5.52 10.26 -0.65
C SER A 153 5.96 11.67 -0.30
N SER A 154 5.18 12.68 -0.63
CA SER A 154 5.37 14.06 -0.22
C SER A 154 5.22 14.19 1.29
N GLY A 155 6.24 14.78 1.94
CA GLY A 155 6.25 14.89 3.40
C GLY A 155 5.16 15.81 3.93
N ILE A 156 4.48 15.39 4.99
CA ILE A 156 3.56 16.21 5.77
C ILE A 156 3.85 16.07 7.26
N GLY A 157 4.40 17.11 7.86
CA GLY A 157 4.75 17.15 9.28
C GLY A 157 3.61 17.64 10.17
N ASN A 158 3.80 17.55 11.50
CA ASN A 158 2.82 18.05 12.45
C ASN A 158 2.56 19.56 12.27
N GLY A 159 3.60 20.37 12.05
CA GLY A 159 3.45 21.81 11.81
C GLY A 159 2.65 22.13 10.55
N ASN A 160 2.82 21.33 9.46
CA ASN A 160 2.02 21.49 8.26
C ASN A 160 0.53 21.22 8.52
N LEU A 161 0.22 20.13 9.24
CA LEU A 161 -1.16 19.77 9.60
C LEU A 161 -1.77 20.79 10.58
N ASP A 162 -0.98 21.33 11.52
CA ASP A 162 -1.43 22.40 12.42
C ASP A 162 -1.79 23.66 11.63
N GLU A 163 -0.97 24.07 10.67
CA GLU A 163 -1.25 25.22 9.79
C GLU A 163 -2.52 25.01 8.99
N ILE A 164 -2.69 23.86 8.34
CA ILE A 164 -3.88 23.52 7.57
C ILE A 164 -5.13 23.58 8.44
N LEU A 165 -5.13 22.85 9.56
CA LEU A 165 -6.32 22.73 10.41
C LEU A 165 -6.65 24.04 11.14
N LEU A 166 -5.65 24.86 11.47
CA LEU A 166 -5.88 26.19 12.03
C LEU A 166 -6.54 27.12 11.01
N TYR A 167 -6.04 27.15 9.76
CA TYR A 167 -6.61 27.94 8.68
C TYR A 167 -8.06 27.55 8.41
N LEU A 168 -8.36 26.25 8.39
CA LEU A 168 -9.71 25.72 8.13
C LEU A 168 -10.61 25.68 9.36
N SER A 169 -10.14 26.09 10.53
CA SER A 169 -10.83 25.90 11.84
C SER A 169 -12.24 26.45 11.91
N ALA A 170 -12.53 27.55 11.18
CA ALA A 170 -13.85 28.18 11.12
C ALA A 170 -14.81 27.48 10.15
N CYS A 171 -14.34 26.56 9.30
CA CYS A 171 -15.18 25.86 8.34
C CYS A 171 -16.20 24.94 9.02
N ASN A 172 -17.34 24.72 8.37
CA ASN A 172 -18.43 23.88 8.87
C ASN A 172 -18.10 22.39 8.80
N GLY A 173 -17.37 21.97 7.77
CA GLY A 173 -16.93 20.60 7.49
C GLY A 173 -15.64 20.61 6.71
N LEU A 174 -15.11 19.42 6.45
CA LEU A 174 -13.86 19.22 5.74
C LEU A 174 -14.01 18.14 4.66
N ILE A 175 -13.52 18.42 3.48
CA ILE A 175 -13.32 17.45 2.41
C ILE A 175 -11.82 17.17 2.31
N ILE A 176 -11.44 15.90 2.38
CA ILE A 176 -10.09 15.42 2.15
C ILE A 176 -10.11 14.61 0.86
N ASP A 177 -9.51 15.15 -0.18
CA ASP A 177 -9.45 14.51 -1.48
C ASP A 177 -8.13 13.74 -1.64
N VAL A 178 -8.23 12.40 -1.60
CA VAL A 178 -7.13 11.48 -1.85
C VAL A 178 -7.34 10.68 -3.14
N ARG A 179 -8.22 11.17 -4.01
CA ARG A 179 -8.33 10.60 -5.35
C ARG A 179 -7.01 10.83 -6.10
N ASN A 180 -6.67 9.88 -6.95
CA ASN A 180 -5.43 9.88 -7.72
C ASN A 180 -4.14 9.84 -6.85
N ASN A 181 -4.26 9.50 -5.57
CA ASN A 181 -3.15 9.33 -4.65
C ASN A 181 -2.69 7.86 -4.61
N GLY A 182 -1.58 7.55 -5.26
CA GLY A 182 -1.03 6.19 -5.39
C GLY A 182 -0.32 5.66 -4.12
N GLY A 183 -0.40 6.37 -3.01
CA GLY A 183 0.23 5.95 -1.75
C GLY A 183 1.56 6.62 -1.46
N GLY A 184 2.47 5.91 -0.84
CA GLY A 184 3.79 6.41 -0.43
C GLY A 184 4.14 6.00 0.99
N ASN A 185 4.44 6.95 1.87
CA ASN A 185 4.90 6.70 3.23
C ASN A 185 3.73 6.51 4.22
N LEU A 186 3.61 5.32 4.80
CA LEU A 186 2.61 4.99 5.83
C LEU A 186 2.66 5.92 7.05
N THR A 187 3.85 6.44 7.41
CA THR A 187 3.98 7.39 8.53
C THR A 187 3.23 8.69 8.25
N ASN A 188 3.23 9.17 7.00
CA ASN A 188 2.48 10.36 6.61
C ASN A 188 0.96 10.10 6.67
N ALA A 189 0.53 8.93 6.17
CA ALA A 189 -0.86 8.49 6.24
C ALA A 189 -1.37 8.40 7.68
N THR A 190 -0.63 7.73 8.56
CA THR A 190 -0.95 7.61 9.98
C THR A 190 -0.97 8.97 10.68
N ARG A 191 0.04 9.83 10.45
CA ARG A 191 0.13 11.17 11.03
C ARG A 191 -1.07 12.05 10.65
N MET A 192 -1.53 11.94 9.41
CA MET A 192 -2.73 12.64 8.96
C MET A 192 -3.98 12.09 9.65
N ALA A 193 -4.16 10.78 9.71
CA ALA A 193 -5.31 10.14 10.36
C ALA A 193 -5.41 10.49 11.86
N GLN A 194 -4.29 10.61 12.57
CA GLN A 194 -4.23 10.99 14.00
C GLN A 194 -4.91 12.33 14.32
N ARG A 195 -5.16 13.16 13.31
CA ARG A 195 -5.81 14.47 13.47
C ARG A 195 -7.33 14.40 13.56
N PHE A 196 -7.94 13.24 13.28
CA PHE A 196 -9.38 13.11 13.12
C PHE A 196 -10.04 12.24 14.19
N THR A 197 -9.30 11.82 15.21
CA THR A 197 -9.81 11.08 16.37
C THR A 197 -9.39 11.74 17.68
N ASN A 198 -10.21 11.57 18.74
CA ASN A 198 -9.88 11.91 20.12
C ASN A 198 -9.55 10.68 20.98
N GLU A 199 -9.72 9.50 20.43
CA GLU A 199 -9.55 8.24 21.13
C GLU A 199 -8.54 7.35 20.38
N LYS A 200 -7.96 6.39 21.10
CA LYS A 200 -7.19 5.31 20.52
C LYS A 200 -8.17 4.35 19.84
N VAL A 201 -8.12 4.27 18.52
CA VAL A 201 -9.03 3.46 17.68
C VAL A 201 -8.27 2.31 17.06
N LEU A 202 -8.80 1.09 17.19
CA LEU A 202 -8.34 -0.07 16.42
C LEU A 202 -8.77 0.12 14.96
N THR A 203 -7.81 0.21 14.04
CA THR A 203 -8.09 0.46 12.62
C THR A 203 -7.78 -0.74 11.74
N GLY A 204 -7.06 -1.73 12.24
CA GLY A 204 -6.74 -2.91 11.47
C GLY A 204 -5.75 -3.83 12.16
N TYR A 205 -5.21 -4.73 11.37
CA TYR A 205 -4.19 -5.68 11.79
C TYR A 205 -3.15 -5.86 10.69
N ILE A 206 -1.96 -6.32 11.07
CA ILE A 206 -0.91 -6.77 10.16
C ILE A 206 -0.49 -8.19 10.53
N GLN A 207 -0.17 -8.99 9.53
CA GLN A 207 0.45 -10.31 9.69
C GLN A 207 1.79 -10.34 8.98
N HIS A 208 2.66 -11.21 9.43
CA HIS A 208 3.97 -11.44 8.81
C HIS A 208 4.14 -12.91 8.49
N LYS A 209 4.84 -13.22 7.40
CA LYS A 209 5.22 -14.59 7.08
C LYS A 209 6.09 -15.16 8.20
N THR A 210 5.81 -16.40 8.62
CA THR A 210 6.54 -17.13 9.66
C THR A 210 7.19 -18.42 9.14
N GLY A 211 6.88 -18.77 7.90
CA GLY A 211 7.41 -19.95 7.22
C GLY A 211 7.28 -19.83 5.72
N LYS A 212 7.55 -20.92 5.00
CA LYS A 212 7.57 -20.97 3.54
C LYS A 212 6.20 -21.30 2.92
N GLY A 213 5.29 -21.92 3.69
CA GLY A 213 3.95 -22.26 3.21
C GLY A 213 3.11 -21.03 2.97
N HIS A 214 2.18 -21.09 2.01
CA HIS A 214 1.38 -19.93 1.57
C HIS A 214 0.51 -19.34 2.69
N SER A 215 0.09 -20.16 3.65
CA SER A 215 -0.71 -19.75 4.82
C SER A 215 0.09 -19.62 6.13
N ASP A 216 1.42 -19.69 6.07
CA ASP A 216 2.30 -19.56 7.25
C ASP A 216 2.42 -18.10 7.68
N PHE A 217 1.47 -17.62 8.45
CA PHE A 217 1.44 -16.25 8.98
C PHE A 217 1.45 -16.22 10.50
N SER A 218 1.96 -15.14 11.07
CA SER A 218 1.81 -14.81 12.48
C SER A 218 0.35 -14.57 12.84
N ASP A 219 0.05 -14.63 14.14
CA ASP A 219 -1.21 -14.07 14.63
C ASP A 219 -1.34 -12.59 14.20
N PRO A 220 -2.56 -12.13 13.86
CA PRO A 220 -2.79 -10.75 13.49
C PRO A 220 -2.43 -9.78 14.62
N THR A 221 -1.43 -8.92 14.39
CA THR A 221 -1.01 -7.87 15.33
C THR A 221 -1.87 -6.63 15.12
N PRO A 222 -2.52 -6.09 16.17
CA PRO A 222 -3.44 -4.97 16.03
C PRO A 222 -2.71 -3.67 15.68
N ILE A 223 -3.31 -2.89 14.79
CA ILE A 223 -2.89 -1.54 14.40
C ILE A 223 -3.88 -0.55 14.99
N TYR A 224 -3.36 0.43 15.77
CA TYR A 224 -4.15 1.49 16.35
C TYR A 224 -3.74 2.85 15.80
N VAL A 225 -4.72 3.72 15.62
CA VAL A 225 -4.49 5.15 15.45
C VAL A 225 -4.74 5.82 16.82
N GLU A 226 -3.70 6.47 17.35
CA GLU A 226 -3.78 7.25 18.58
C GLU A 226 -3.97 8.73 18.24
N PRO A 227 -4.74 9.50 19.03
CA PRO A 227 -4.96 10.90 18.75
C PRO A 227 -3.65 11.70 18.82
N SER A 228 -3.48 12.64 17.88
CA SER A 228 -2.37 13.57 17.91
C SER A 228 -2.44 14.47 19.16
N ASN A 229 -1.30 14.82 19.74
CA ASN A 229 -1.19 15.84 20.79
C ASN A 229 -1.29 17.29 20.26
N SER A 230 -1.32 17.46 18.95
CA SER A 230 -1.46 18.75 18.25
C SER A 230 -2.93 19.03 17.89
N ILE A 231 -3.19 20.04 17.05
CA ILE A 231 -4.54 20.41 16.60
C ILE A 231 -5.25 19.22 15.94
N ARG A 232 -6.49 18.95 16.38
CA ARG A 232 -7.35 17.89 15.85
C ARG A 232 -8.66 18.46 15.32
N TRP A 233 -9.22 17.80 14.31
CA TRP A 233 -10.49 18.15 13.71
C TRP A 233 -11.58 17.18 14.14
N GLN A 234 -12.67 17.69 14.70
CA GLN A 234 -13.74 16.86 15.27
C GLN A 234 -15.10 17.08 14.60
N LYS A 235 -15.17 18.01 13.65
CA LYS A 235 -16.38 18.21 12.85
C LYS A 235 -16.45 17.14 11.74
N LYS A 236 -17.52 17.13 10.97
CA LYS A 236 -17.70 16.21 9.83
C LYS A 236 -16.53 16.26 8.86
N VAL A 237 -16.13 15.11 8.38
CA VAL A 237 -15.09 14.92 7.36
C VAL A 237 -15.62 14.00 6.26
N ILE A 238 -15.43 14.41 5.02
CA ILE A 238 -15.65 13.57 3.86
C ILE A 238 -14.29 13.25 3.26
N VAL A 239 -14.03 11.97 3.00
CA VAL A 239 -12.84 11.52 2.29
C VAL A 239 -13.26 11.08 0.89
N LEU A 240 -12.71 11.75 -0.13
CA LEU A 240 -12.96 11.39 -1.52
C LEU A 240 -11.96 10.35 -2.00
N THR A 241 -12.48 9.27 -2.57
CA THR A 241 -11.69 8.13 -3.04
C THR A 241 -11.99 7.77 -4.49
N ASN A 242 -11.01 7.19 -5.17
CA ASN A 242 -11.18 6.55 -6.46
C ASN A 242 -10.24 5.34 -6.59
N ARG A 243 -10.27 4.66 -7.73
CA ARG A 243 -9.45 3.46 -7.98
C ARG A 243 -7.95 3.71 -7.85
N HIS A 244 -7.48 4.93 -8.03
CA HIS A 244 -6.09 5.33 -7.81
C HIS A 244 -5.73 5.62 -6.33
N SER A 245 -6.69 5.65 -5.41
CA SER A 245 -6.40 5.68 -3.96
C SER A 245 -5.82 4.33 -3.55
N TYR A 246 -4.49 4.18 -3.54
CA TYR A 246 -3.80 2.90 -3.50
C TYR A 246 -2.72 2.84 -2.40
N SER A 247 -2.36 1.64 -1.92
CA SER A 247 -1.23 1.43 -1.00
C SER A 247 -1.40 2.21 0.32
N ALA A 248 -0.46 3.06 0.73
CA ALA A 248 -0.57 3.88 1.94
C ALA A 248 -1.84 4.74 1.99
N THR A 249 -2.40 5.11 0.83
CA THR A 249 -3.70 5.79 0.76
C THR A 249 -4.85 4.86 1.11
N ASN A 250 -4.79 3.59 0.70
CA ASN A 250 -5.77 2.58 1.10
C ASN A 250 -5.74 2.36 2.62
N ASP A 251 -4.54 2.32 3.24
CA ASP A 251 -4.39 2.26 4.71
C ASP A 251 -4.91 3.51 5.42
N PHE A 252 -4.69 4.70 4.83
CA PHE A 252 -5.27 5.94 5.32
C PHE A 252 -6.80 5.88 5.31
N VAL A 253 -7.40 5.49 4.18
CA VAL A 253 -8.85 5.34 4.02
C VAL A 253 -9.40 4.29 5.00
N ASN A 254 -8.68 3.16 5.17
CA ASN A 254 -9.03 2.13 6.16
C ASN A 254 -9.05 2.69 7.59
N SER A 255 -8.09 3.54 7.93
CA SER A 255 -8.07 4.19 9.24
C SER A 255 -9.21 5.20 9.39
N MET A 256 -9.44 6.05 8.38
CA MET A 256 -10.44 7.10 8.41
C MET A 256 -11.87 6.57 8.54
N ARG A 257 -12.21 5.47 7.86
CA ARG A 257 -13.56 4.87 7.96
C ARG A 257 -13.91 4.35 9.37
N CYS A 258 -12.91 4.19 10.23
CA CYS A 258 -13.13 3.78 11.62
C CYS A 258 -13.55 4.95 12.53
N PHE A 259 -13.53 6.18 12.05
CA PHE A 259 -13.88 7.35 12.84
C PHE A 259 -15.33 7.79 12.60
N PRO A 260 -16.12 8.04 13.68
CA PRO A 260 -17.56 8.26 13.55
C PRO A 260 -17.95 9.56 12.83
N ASN A 261 -17.03 10.50 12.71
CA ASN A 261 -17.23 11.79 12.03
C ASN A 261 -16.80 11.76 10.56
N VAL A 262 -16.36 10.60 10.03
CA VAL A 262 -15.86 10.45 8.67
C VAL A 262 -16.85 9.69 7.80
N THR A 263 -17.00 10.13 6.55
CA THR A 263 -17.76 9.46 5.49
C THR A 263 -16.91 9.35 4.24
N LEU A 264 -16.85 8.16 3.65
CA LEU A 264 -16.15 7.91 2.39
C LEU A 264 -17.10 8.14 1.20
N VAL A 265 -16.68 8.93 0.22
CA VAL A 265 -17.49 9.26 -0.97
C VAL A 265 -16.64 9.10 -2.22
N GLY A 266 -17.26 8.64 -3.30
CA GLY A 266 -16.60 8.46 -4.60
C GLY A 266 -16.64 7.04 -5.09
N ASP A 267 -15.50 6.48 -5.47
CA ASP A 267 -15.40 5.11 -5.94
C ASP A 267 -14.54 4.25 -5.02
N LYS A 268 -14.60 2.95 -5.22
CA LYS A 268 -13.77 1.97 -4.53
C LYS A 268 -12.29 2.30 -4.66
N THR A 269 -11.54 2.19 -3.57
CA THR A 269 -10.08 2.35 -3.60
C THR A 269 -9.39 1.27 -4.43
N GLY A 270 -8.13 1.48 -4.76
CA GLY A 270 -7.32 0.52 -5.52
C GLY A 270 -6.80 -0.66 -4.71
N GLY A 271 -6.85 -0.61 -3.39
CA GLY A 271 -6.28 -1.66 -2.54
C GLY A 271 -4.77 -1.55 -2.40
N GLY A 272 -4.06 -2.66 -2.61
CA GLY A 272 -2.62 -2.73 -2.41
C GLY A 272 -2.24 -2.73 -0.93
N SER A 273 -2.79 -3.67 -0.17
CA SER A 273 -2.64 -3.75 1.29
C SER A 273 -1.46 -4.61 1.75
N GLY A 274 -0.70 -5.20 0.83
CA GLY A 274 0.50 -5.96 1.17
C GLY A 274 1.70 -5.04 1.38
N LEU A 275 2.20 -4.91 2.62
CA LEU A 275 3.44 -4.18 2.85
C LEU A 275 4.56 -4.80 2.01
N PRO A 276 5.17 -4.06 1.07
CA PRO A 276 6.09 -4.67 0.13
C PRO A 276 7.46 -4.94 0.72
N PHE A 277 8.05 -6.02 0.26
CA PHE A 277 9.44 -6.40 0.48
C PHE A 277 10.17 -6.46 -0.86
N SER A 278 11.50 -6.51 -0.83
CA SER A 278 12.32 -6.64 -2.02
C SER A 278 13.37 -7.73 -1.85
N SER A 279 13.62 -8.47 -2.92
CA SER A 279 14.67 -9.46 -3.03
C SER A 279 15.46 -9.24 -4.32
N GLU A 280 16.52 -10.02 -4.54
CA GLU A 280 17.40 -9.91 -5.69
C GLU A 280 17.56 -11.27 -6.38
N LEU A 281 17.57 -11.27 -7.70
CA LEU A 281 17.85 -12.45 -8.51
C LEU A 281 19.36 -12.64 -8.71
N PRO A 282 19.84 -13.84 -9.08
CA PRO A 282 21.27 -14.11 -9.29
C PRO A 282 21.96 -13.17 -10.29
N ASN A 283 21.22 -12.62 -11.25
CA ASN A 283 21.73 -11.65 -12.22
C ASN A 283 21.72 -10.19 -11.74
N GLY A 284 21.36 -9.92 -10.48
CA GLY A 284 21.30 -8.58 -9.88
C GLY A 284 20.01 -7.81 -10.18
N TRP A 285 18.99 -8.44 -10.77
CA TRP A 285 17.69 -7.79 -10.93
C TRP A 285 16.92 -7.80 -9.60
N GLY A 286 16.31 -6.65 -9.28
CA GLY A 286 15.47 -6.54 -8.08
C GLY A 286 14.05 -7.03 -8.36
N VAL A 287 13.49 -7.78 -7.42
CA VAL A 287 12.06 -8.11 -7.41
C VAL A 287 11.42 -7.55 -6.14
N ARG A 288 10.31 -6.82 -6.31
CA ARG A 288 9.50 -6.28 -5.22
C ARG A 288 8.14 -6.97 -5.22
N PHE A 289 7.62 -7.28 -4.05
CA PHE A 289 6.35 -8.01 -3.92
C PHE A 289 5.69 -7.73 -2.57
N SER A 290 4.38 -7.95 -2.46
CA SER A 290 3.61 -7.86 -1.21
C SER A 290 3.99 -9.01 -0.28
N ALA A 291 4.49 -8.71 0.93
CA ALA A 291 4.97 -9.71 1.89
C ALA A 291 4.17 -9.80 3.19
N SER A 292 3.54 -8.71 3.63
CA SER A 292 2.80 -8.66 4.90
C SER A 292 1.43 -8.06 4.68
N PRO A 293 0.35 -8.86 4.75
CA PRO A 293 -0.99 -8.36 4.50
C PRO A 293 -1.48 -7.46 5.64
N HIS A 294 -2.06 -6.32 5.28
CA HIS A 294 -2.87 -5.50 6.17
C HIS A 294 -4.34 -5.94 6.08
N LEU A 295 -4.97 -6.00 7.23
CA LEU A 295 -6.37 -6.34 7.39
C LEU A 295 -7.12 -5.16 8.03
N ASP A 296 -8.43 -5.11 7.83
CA ASP A 296 -9.27 -4.14 8.51
C ASP A 296 -9.52 -4.49 10.00
N ALA A 297 -10.29 -3.67 10.69
CA ALA A 297 -10.65 -3.87 12.09
C ALA A 297 -11.49 -5.15 12.33
N GLN A 298 -12.09 -5.72 11.30
CA GLN A 298 -12.82 -6.99 11.31
C GLN A 298 -11.96 -8.17 10.84
N LYS A 299 -10.66 -7.95 10.65
CA LYS A 299 -9.70 -8.94 10.13
C LYS A 299 -9.98 -9.41 8.70
N GLN A 300 -10.63 -8.57 7.89
CA GLN A 300 -10.84 -8.83 6.46
C GLN A 300 -9.72 -8.19 5.64
N HIS A 301 -9.31 -8.85 4.57
CA HIS A 301 -8.35 -8.29 3.63
C HIS A 301 -8.91 -7.05 2.93
N ILE A 302 -8.06 -6.02 2.81
CA ILE A 302 -8.37 -4.79 2.07
C ILE A 302 -7.54 -4.68 0.77
N GLU A 303 -6.96 -5.80 0.33
CA GLU A 303 -6.13 -5.88 -0.88
C GLU A 303 -6.88 -5.47 -2.16
N PHE A 304 -8.15 -5.84 -2.28
CA PHE A 304 -8.97 -5.47 -3.42
C PHE A 304 -9.69 -4.12 -3.28
N GLY A 305 -9.27 -3.31 -2.32
CA GLY A 305 -9.80 -1.98 -2.08
C GLY A 305 -10.95 -1.94 -1.09
N ILE A 306 -11.33 -0.71 -0.75
CA ILE A 306 -12.36 -0.36 0.23
C ILE A 306 -13.48 0.33 -0.51
N ASP A 307 -14.70 -0.18 -0.36
CA ASP A 307 -15.88 0.45 -0.92
C ASP A 307 -16.19 1.75 -0.16
N PRO A 308 -16.60 2.83 -0.84
CA PRO A 308 -17.04 4.05 -0.18
C PRO A 308 -18.39 3.82 0.49
N ASP A 309 -18.70 4.59 1.55
CA ASP A 309 -20.03 4.63 2.16
C ASP A 309 -21.05 5.08 1.13
N LYS A 310 -20.62 5.91 0.20
CA LYS A 310 -21.45 6.42 -0.87
C LYS A 310 -20.70 6.45 -2.20
N LYS A 311 -21.11 5.56 -3.08
CA LYS A 311 -20.62 5.55 -4.44
C LYS A 311 -21.18 6.73 -5.25
N VAL A 312 -20.26 7.49 -5.85
CA VAL A 312 -20.56 8.60 -6.78
C VAL A 312 -19.51 8.54 -7.89
N ASP A 313 -19.96 8.48 -9.12
CA ASP A 313 -19.10 8.56 -10.30
C ASP A 313 -19.17 9.99 -10.91
N MET A 314 -18.10 10.40 -11.58
CA MET A 314 -18.07 11.64 -12.35
C MET A 314 -19.09 11.60 -13.49
N SER A 315 -19.95 12.62 -13.56
CA SER A 315 -20.87 12.83 -14.67
C SER A 315 -20.17 13.55 -15.83
N LYS A 316 -20.34 13.04 -17.05
CA LYS A 316 -19.82 13.74 -18.23
C LYS A 316 -20.44 15.12 -18.44
N GLU A 317 -21.69 15.30 -18.02
CA GLU A 317 -22.38 16.58 -18.09
C GLU A 317 -21.73 17.60 -17.15
N ASP A 318 -21.49 17.21 -15.89
CA ASP A 318 -20.81 18.04 -14.91
C ASP A 318 -19.39 18.36 -15.36
N GLU A 319 -18.66 17.35 -15.82
CA GLU A 319 -17.28 17.50 -16.30
C GLU A 319 -17.20 18.50 -17.47
N ASN A 320 -18.15 18.46 -18.41
CA ASN A 320 -18.23 19.42 -19.51
C ASN A 320 -18.55 20.84 -19.04
N ASN A 321 -19.16 20.98 -17.88
CA ASN A 321 -19.46 22.25 -17.23
C ASN A 321 -18.39 22.67 -16.20
N ASP A 322 -17.23 22.00 -16.22
CA ASP A 322 -16.13 22.24 -15.27
C ASP A 322 -16.50 21.98 -13.79
N LEU A 323 -17.46 21.11 -13.54
CA LEU A 323 -17.90 20.70 -12.21
C LEU A 323 -17.39 19.28 -11.89
N ASP A 324 -17.04 19.07 -10.64
CA ASP A 324 -16.70 17.75 -10.11
C ASP A 324 -17.90 17.16 -9.38
N THR A 325 -18.60 16.22 -10.01
CA THR A 325 -19.81 15.57 -9.45
C THR A 325 -19.56 15.03 -8.04
N ILE A 326 -18.37 14.52 -7.77
CA ILE A 326 -18.06 13.89 -6.48
C ILE A 326 -17.89 14.94 -5.40
N ILE A 327 -17.23 16.07 -5.70
CA ILE A 327 -17.13 17.22 -4.78
C ILE A 327 -18.51 17.79 -4.54
N GLU A 328 -19.29 18.09 -5.59
CA GLU A 328 -20.63 18.67 -5.49
C GLU A 328 -21.56 17.79 -4.64
N ARG A 329 -21.55 16.46 -4.87
CA ARG A 329 -22.34 15.52 -4.08
C ARG A 329 -21.84 15.38 -2.64
N SER A 330 -20.58 15.63 -2.37
CA SER A 330 -20.05 15.67 -1.01
C SER A 330 -20.50 16.92 -0.26
N GLU A 331 -20.63 18.03 -0.97
CA GLU A 331 -21.10 19.28 -0.42
C GLU A 331 -22.63 19.27 -0.11
N GLU A 332 -23.48 18.66 -0.93
CA GLU A 332 -24.92 18.49 -0.71
C GLU A 332 -25.29 17.80 0.62
N ARG A 333 -24.30 17.28 1.37
CA ARG A 333 -24.50 16.52 2.61
C ARG A 333 -24.06 17.26 3.86
N ARG A 334 -24.06 18.53 3.80
CA ARG A 334 -23.75 19.46 4.89
C ARG A 334 -24.79 19.49 6.03
N VAL A 335 -25.90 18.75 5.88
CA VAL A 335 -27.00 18.75 6.84
C VAL A 335 -26.85 17.66 7.87
#